data_fbd59883cf8006662debab058fe5aa59
#
_entry.id   fbd59883cf8006662debab058fe5aa59
#
_cell.length_a   1.000
_cell.length_b   1.000
_cell.length_c   1.000
_cell.angle_alpha   90.00
_cell.angle_beta   90.00
_cell.angle_gamma   90.00
#
_symmetry.space_group_name_H-M   'P 1'
#
loop_
_entity.id
_entity.type
_entity.pdbx_description
1 polymer ?
#
loop_
_entity_poly.entity_id
_entity_poly.type
_entity_poly.pdbx_seq_one_letter_code
_entity_poly.pdbx_strand_id
1 'polypeptide(L)'
;GKTLYYLSEASGMQLDYISKMSKGKRIPKEEERLTCLLDAMECTRNTRADLLFLYRQEKMGKSQWQCMEELIRIIQQDVVEFPQVSVSPSVSGIPDTDMTLDNIFAIYACIRKAMINASDSTICLCTPEISLEHLRYLVQIIHEVPYRRLEHLFPLLQNQTTENTLDNLRKICSLKPAMNYENYKPFYYYVSSAESEAKKAGLLPNWLITDHIAIGINFHTAKGIILRDAQQIQLLKNSFIQERKIAKEMLFCSDLNAYVKDVNVMMNEGYVTHNYYIEYSPCLLHLIPLNVLKQ
;
A
#
# COMPACT_ATOMS: atom_id res chain seq x y z
N GLY A 1 -45.16 -9.17 16.88
CA GLY A 1 -44.42 -8.62 15.75
C GLY A 1 -45.39 -7.92 14.80
N LYS A 2 -44.96 -6.91 14.07
CA LYS A 2 -45.74 -6.17 13.08
C LYS A 2 -46.03 -7.05 11.86
N THR A 3 -47.21 -6.95 11.29
CA THR A 3 -47.58 -7.72 10.09
C THR A 3 -46.93 -7.12 8.82
N LEU A 4 -46.73 -7.92 7.80
CA LEU A 4 -46.21 -7.42 6.50
C LEU A 4 -47.14 -6.34 5.90
N TYR A 5 -48.43 -6.44 6.13
CA TYR A 5 -49.40 -5.45 5.69
C TYR A 5 -49.17 -4.09 6.39
N TYR A 6 -49.03 -4.09 7.73
CA TYR A 6 -48.67 -2.89 8.47
C TYR A 6 -47.39 -2.25 7.96
N LEU A 7 -46.34 -3.05 7.76
CA LEU A 7 -45.06 -2.57 7.24
C LEU A 7 -45.19 -1.96 5.84
N SER A 8 -46.06 -2.55 5.00
CA SER A 8 -46.35 -2.03 3.65
C SER A 8 -46.99 -0.63 3.71
N GLU A 9 -47.99 -0.45 4.57
CA GLU A 9 -48.66 0.85 4.74
C GLU A 9 -47.70 1.89 5.34
N ALA A 10 -47.03 1.53 6.43
CA ALA A 10 -46.18 2.45 7.17
C ALA A 10 -44.92 2.88 6.40
N SER A 11 -44.33 2.00 5.59
CA SER A 11 -43.15 2.30 4.79
C SER A 11 -43.42 2.79 3.37
N GLY A 12 -44.68 2.74 2.91
CA GLY A 12 -45.06 3.05 1.54
C GLY A 12 -44.58 2.05 0.48
N MET A 13 -44.11 0.87 0.91
CA MET A 13 -43.56 -0.16 0.02
C MET A 13 -44.63 -1.21 -0.32
N GLN A 14 -44.59 -1.73 -1.54
CA GLN A 14 -45.51 -2.79 -1.96
C GLN A 14 -45.37 -4.06 -1.11
N LEU A 15 -46.46 -4.69 -0.72
CA LEU A 15 -46.49 -5.90 0.11
C LEU A 15 -45.67 -7.04 -0.46
N ASP A 16 -45.78 -7.30 -1.79
CA ASP A 16 -44.96 -8.30 -2.49
C ASP A 16 -43.49 -8.03 -2.39
N TYR A 17 -43.08 -6.75 -2.44
CA TYR A 17 -41.67 -6.35 -2.29
C TYR A 17 -41.16 -6.68 -0.91
N ILE A 18 -41.87 -6.32 0.16
CA ILE A 18 -41.49 -6.62 1.56
C ILE A 18 -41.49 -8.13 1.77
N SER A 19 -42.46 -8.88 1.23
CA SER A 19 -42.50 -10.35 1.29
C SER A 19 -41.27 -11.00 0.63
N LYS A 20 -40.80 -10.45 -0.49
CA LYS A 20 -39.56 -10.95 -1.14
C LYS A 20 -38.31 -10.62 -0.32
N MET A 21 -38.29 -9.45 0.31
CA MET A 21 -37.18 -9.08 1.24
C MET A 21 -37.14 -10.00 2.46
N SER A 22 -38.27 -10.26 3.11
CA SER A 22 -38.34 -11.15 4.30
C SER A 22 -37.92 -12.59 4.00
N LYS A 23 -37.96 -13.01 2.74
CA LYS A 23 -37.49 -14.31 2.26
C LYS A 23 -36.05 -14.29 1.72
N GLY A 24 -35.35 -13.18 1.86
CA GLY A 24 -33.98 -13.01 1.32
C GLY A 24 -33.87 -13.03 -0.21
N LYS A 25 -35.00 -12.90 -0.92
CA LYS A 25 -35.02 -12.96 -2.38
C LYS A 25 -34.74 -11.59 -3.04
N ARG A 26 -34.72 -10.54 -2.26
CA ARG A 26 -34.53 -9.18 -2.74
C ARG A 26 -33.98 -8.28 -1.61
N ILE A 27 -33.14 -7.33 -1.99
CA ILE A 27 -32.71 -6.22 -1.13
C ILE A 27 -33.22 -4.89 -1.70
N PRO A 28 -33.43 -3.84 -0.90
CA PRO A 28 -33.81 -2.52 -1.39
C PRO A 28 -32.83 -2.00 -2.44
N LYS A 29 -33.33 -1.31 -3.45
CA LYS A 29 -32.48 -0.65 -4.44
C LYS A 29 -31.75 0.56 -3.85
N GLU A 30 -32.40 1.28 -2.97
CA GLU A 30 -31.97 2.54 -2.36
C GLU A 30 -31.98 2.41 -0.84
N GLU A 31 -31.01 3.04 -0.18
CA GLU A 31 -30.87 3.00 1.29
C GLU A 31 -32.05 3.65 1.99
N GLU A 32 -32.62 4.71 1.38
CA GLU A 32 -33.78 5.42 1.89
C GLU A 32 -34.98 4.49 2.08
N ARG A 33 -35.18 3.55 1.16
CA ARG A 33 -36.27 2.56 1.27
C ARG A 33 -36.07 1.60 2.44
N LEU A 34 -34.80 1.17 2.66
CA LEU A 34 -34.49 0.38 3.84
C LEU A 34 -34.75 1.19 5.10
N THR A 35 -34.34 2.44 5.12
CA THR A 35 -34.53 3.36 6.25
C THR A 35 -36.02 3.51 6.60
N CYS A 36 -36.91 3.77 5.61
CA CYS A 36 -38.34 3.83 5.83
C CYS A 36 -38.90 2.52 6.41
N LEU A 37 -38.42 1.38 5.95
CA LEU A 37 -38.84 0.09 6.50
C LEU A 37 -38.39 -0.11 7.94
N LEU A 38 -37.15 0.25 8.28
CA LEU A 38 -36.59 0.17 9.63
C LEU A 38 -37.31 1.11 10.60
N ASP A 39 -37.74 2.29 10.12
CA ASP A 39 -38.60 3.22 10.89
C ASP A 39 -39.98 2.60 11.15
N ALA A 40 -40.63 2.03 10.15
CA ALA A 40 -41.88 1.33 10.29
C ALA A 40 -41.76 0.11 11.27
N MET A 41 -40.62 -0.53 11.32
CA MET A 41 -40.33 -1.63 12.24
C MET A 41 -40.04 -1.15 13.67
N GLU A 42 -39.82 0.15 13.88
CA GLU A 42 -39.42 0.75 15.15
C GLU A 42 -38.11 0.12 15.71
N CYS A 43 -37.16 -0.11 14.83
CA CYS A 43 -35.88 -0.70 15.21
C CYS A 43 -35.12 0.19 16.19
N THR A 44 -34.44 -0.41 17.15
CA THR A 44 -33.50 0.32 18.02
C THR A 44 -32.37 0.95 17.18
N ARG A 45 -31.76 2.01 17.73
CA ARG A 45 -30.65 2.69 17.06
C ARG A 45 -29.51 1.72 16.67
N ASN A 46 -29.17 0.77 17.54
CA ASN A 46 -28.11 -0.20 17.30
C ASN A 46 -28.51 -1.18 16.19
N THR A 47 -29.70 -1.79 16.29
CA THR A 47 -30.22 -2.71 15.25
C THR A 47 -30.30 -2.03 13.88
N ARG A 48 -30.71 -0.76 13.87
CA ARG A 48 -30.75 0.05 12.63
C ARG A 48 -29.35 0.22 12.03
N ALA A 49 -28.35 0.57 12.86
CA ALA A 49 -26.98 0.74 12.42
C ALA A 49 -26.42 -0.57 11.82
N ASP A 50 -26.66 -1.70 12.50
CA ASP A 50 -26.22 -3.02 12.04
C ASP A 50 -26.85 -3.41 10.71
N LEU A 51 -28.17 -3.19 10.53
CA LEU A 51 -28.86 -3.52 9.29
C LEU A 51 -28.45 -2.62 8.13
N LEU A 52 -28.21 -1.33 8.35
CA LEU A 52 -27.67 -0.43 7.34
C LEU A 52 -26.23 -0.82 6.96
N PHE A 53 -25.44 -1.22 7.92
CA PHE A 53 -24.08 -1.73 7.68
C PHE A 53 -24.10 -2.98 6.77
N LEU A 54 -24.91 -3.99 7.11
CA LEU A 54 -25.08 -5.21 6.31
C LEU A 54 -25.62 -4.90 4.91
N TYR A 55 -26.56 -3.96 4.80
CA TYR A 55 -27.07 -3.52 3.50
C TYR A 55 -25.99 -2.91 2.62
N ARG A 56 -25.17 -2.03 3.18
CA ARG A 56 -24.04 -1.41 2.45
C ARG A 56 -23.01 -2.45 2.03
N GLN A 57 -22.72 -3.42 2.90
CA GLN A 57 -21.83 -4.54 2.60
C GLN A 57 -22.35 -5.36 1.41
N GLU A 58 -23.63 -5.71 1.41
CA GLU A 58 -24.26 -6.47 0.32
C GLU A 58 -24.30 -5.67 -0.99
N LYS A 59 -24.58 -4.38 -0.92
CA LYS A 59 -24.61 -3.48 -2.08
C LYS A 59 -23.24 -3.24 -2.70
N MET A 60 -22.24 -3.08 -1.89
CA MET A 60 -20.85 -2.88 -2.33
C MET A 60 -20.26 -4.14 -2.96
N GLY A 61 -20.74 -5.31 -2.52
CA GLY A 61 -20.20 -6.60 -2.90
C GLY A 61 -19.00 -7.01 -2.06
N LYS A 62 -18.85 -8.31 -1.87
CA LYS A 62 -17.88 -8.91 -0.93
C LYS A 62 -16.45 -8.42 -1.16
N SER A 63 -16.02 -8.36 -2.42
CA SER A 63 -14.65 -8.00 -2.75
C SER A 63 -14.32 -6.54 -2.44
N GLN A 64 -15.20 -5.61 -2.80
CA GLN A 64 -15.00 -4.19 -2.51
C GLN A 64 -15.10 -3.92 -1.00
N TRP A 65 -15.98 -4.64 -0.30
CA TRP A 65 -16.09 -4.57 1.14
C TRP A 65 -14.80 -5.01 1.84
N GLN A 66 -14.21 -6.12 1.43
CA GLN A 66 -12.92 -6.59 1.94
C GLN A 66 -11.80 -5.55 1.72
N CYS A 67 -11.79 -4.89 0.56
CA CYS A 67 -10.87 -3.78 0.32
C CYS A 67 -11.06 -2.64 1.32
N MET A 68 -12.30 -2.26 1.58
CA MET A 68 -12.61 -1.17 2.50
C MET A 68 -12.24 -1.55 3.94
N GLU A 69 -12.53 -2.77 4.39
CA GLU A 69 -12.15 -3.24 5.73
C GLU A 69 -10.62 -3.25 5.89
N GLU A 70 -9.89 -3.73 4.89
CA GLU A 70 -8.43 -3.73 4.91
C GLU A 70 -7.87 -2.30 4.91
N LEU A 71 -8.45 -1.39 4.13
CA LEU A 71 -8.08 0.03 4.12
C LEU A 71 -8.29 0.67 5.50
N ILE A 72 -9.46 0.43 6.12
CA ILE A 72 -9.77 0.93 7.46
C ILE A 72 -8.76 0.37 8.48
N ARG A 73 -8.47 -0.93 8.40
CA ARG A 73 -7.49 -1.58 9.28
C ARG A 73 -6.11 -0.94 9.14
N ILE A 74 -5.69 -0.66 7.91
CA ILE A 74 -4.41 -0.01 7.59
C ILE A 74 -4.37 1.42 8.15
N ILE A 75 -5.45 2.18 8.01
CA ILE A 75 -5.55 3.55 8.52
C ILE A 75 -5.55 3.57 10.04
N GLN A 76 -6.23 2.61 10.68
CA GLN A 76 -6.33 2.52 12.14
C GLN A 76 -5.06 1.96 12.81
N GLN A 77 -4.18 1.29 12.07
CA GLN A 77 -2.90 0.85 12.59
C GLN A 77 -1.94 2.04 12.72
N ASP A 78 -1.99 2.72 13.86
CA ASP A 78 -1.15 3.90 14.17
C ASP A 78 0.35 3.59 14.26
N VAL A 79 0.68 2.34 14.53
CA VAL A 79 2.07 1.89 14.68
C VAL A 79 2.27 0.64 13.85
N VAL A 80 3.13 0.72 12.86
CA VAL A 80 3.71 -0.49 12.27
C VAL A 80 4.64 -1.05 13.35
N GLU A 81 4.18 -2.05 14.09
CA GLU A 81 5.08 -2.81 14.94
C GLU A 81 6.12 -3.47 14.03
N PHE A 82 7.33 -2.94 14.07
CA PHE A 82 8.45 -3.59 13.42
C PHE A 82 8.71 -4.91 14.13
N PRO A 83 8.77 -6.02 13.40
CA PRO A 83 9.17 -7.27 14.01
C PRO A 83 10.55 -7.05 14.63
N GLN A 84 10.65 -7.22 15.94
CA GLN A 84 11.94 -7.15 16.65
C GLN A 84 12.77 -8.36 16.26
N VAL A 85 13.42 -8.28 15.10
CA VAL A 85 14.43 -9.24 14.74
C VAL A 85 15.73 -8.76 15.35
N SER A 86 16.11 -9.39 16.44
CA SER A 86 17.47 -9.33 16.92
C SER A 86 18.36 -10.02 15.87
N VAL A 87 18.75 -9.27 14.85
CA VAL A 87 19.79 -9.72 13.93
C VAL A 87 21.06 -9.78 14.76
N SER A 88 21.45 -10.98 15.14
CA SER A 88 22.71 -11.18 15.87
C SER A 88 23.84 -10.52 15.09
N PRO A 89 24.62 -9.61 15.69
CA PRO A 89 25.63 -8.81 15.01
C PRO A 89 26.89 -9.59 14.60
N SER A 90 26.80 -10.91 14.45
CA SER A 90 27.96 -11.78 14.23
C SER A 90 28.52 -11.83 12.80
N VAL A 91 27.99 -11.01 11.87
CA VAL A 91 28.69 -10.87 10.58
C VAL A 91 29.79 -9.84 10.72
N SER A 92 30.97 -10.34 10.99
CA SER A 92 32.24 -9.58 11.03
C SER A 92 32.59 -9.10 9.62
N GLY A 93 32.23 -7.88 9.28
CA GLY A 93 32.61 -7.23 8.03
C GLY A 93 31.81 -7.66 6.78
N ILE A 94 31.60 -6.72 5.86
CA ILE A 94 31.28 -7.11 4.47
C ILE A 94 32.62 -7.58 3.88
N PRO A 95 32.68 -8.78 3.26
CA PRO A 95 33.89 -9.26 2.62
C PRO A 95 34.43 -8.28 1.59
N ASP A 96 35.73 -8.18 1.44
CA ASP A 96 36.40 -7.31 0.47
C ASP A 96 36.37 -7.86 -0.97
N THR A 97 35.86 -9.06 -1.15
CA THR A 97 35.72 -9.76 -2.44
C THR A 97 34.27 -10.07 -2.74
N ASP A 98 33.97 -10.35 -4.01
CA ASP A 98 32.69 -10.88 -4.43
C ASP A 98 32.37 -12.16 -3.65
N MET A 99 31.11 -12.28 -3.20
CA MET A 99 30.70 -13.37 -2.32
C MET A 99 29.24 -13.74 -2.56
N THR A 100 28.93 -15.01 -2.37
CA THR A 100 27.55 -15.49 -2.29
C THR A 100 27.01 -15.45 -0.87
N LEU A 101 25.73 -15.13 -0.72
CA LEU A 101 25.00 -15.11 0.53
C LEU A 101 23.93 -16.23 0.48
N ASP A 102 23.96 -17.11 1.46
CA ASP A 102 23.09 -18.31 1.51
C ASP A 102 22.10 -18.28 2.65
N ASN A 103 21.92 -17.12 3.28
CA ASN A 103 21.09 -16.97 4.46
C ASN A 103 20.46 -15.58 4.49
N ILE A 104 19.16 -15.53 4.78
CA ILE A 104 18.40 -14.27 4.82
C ILE A 104 18.94 -13.29 5.88
N PHE A 105 19.39 -13.77 7.03
CA PHE A 105 19.97 -12.91 8.07
C PHE A 105 21.30 -12.32 7.64
N ALA A 106 22.14 -13.08 6.91
CA ALA A 106 23.37 -12.58 6.32
C ALA A 106 23.07 -11.50 5.27
N ILE A 107 22.04 -11.69 4.46
CA ILE A 107 21.57 -10.68 3.48
C ILE A 107 21.19 -9.39 4.20
N TYR A 108 20.36 -9.43 5.24
CA TYR A 108 19.97 -8.23 5.97
C TYR A 108 21.14 -7.55 6.67
N ALA A 109 22.06 -8.33 7.26
CA ALA A 109 23.27 -7.78 7.86
C ALA A 109 24.14 -7.06 6.83
N CYS A 110 24.29 -7.65 5.64
CA CYS A 110 25.03 -7.04 4.53
C CYS A 110 24.36 -5.77 4.01
N ILE A 111 23.01 -5.77 3.82
CA ILE A 111 22.24 -4.58 3.45
C ILE A 111 22.49 -3.46 4.44
N ARG A 112 22.27 -3.73 5.74
CA ARG A 112 22.46 -2.75 6.82
C ARG A 112 23.87 -2.15 6.79
N LYS A 113 24.88 -2.98 6.68
CA LYS A 113 26.26 -2.55 6.66
C LYS A 113 26.63 -1.78 5.39
N ALA A 114 26.13 -2.21 4.23
CA ALA A 114 26.32 -1.50 2.98
C ALA A 114 25.70 -0.10 3.03
N MET A 115 24.51 0.05 3.63
CA MET A 115 23.86 1.34 3.82
C MET A 115 24.65 2.24 4.77
N ILE A 116 25.14 1.71 5.90
CA ILE A 116 26.00 2.47 6.85
C ILE A 116 27.24 2.98 6.14
N ASN A 117 27.93 2.13 5.38
CA ASN A 117 29.15 2.50 4.66
C ASN A 117 28.91 3.48 3.51
N ALA A 118 27.68 3.63 3.05
CA ALA A 118 27.28 4.52 1.96
C ALA A 118 26.52 5.75 2.46
N SER A 119 26.66 6.12 3.74
CA SER A 119 25.89 7.21 4.38
C SER A 119 25.99 8.56 3.65
N ASP A 120 27.10 8.84 2.97
CA ASP A 120 27.35 10.10 2.28
C ASP A 120 26.97 10.07 0.78
N SER A 121 26.51 8.94 0.26
CA SER A 121 26.16 8.76 -1.14
C SER A 121 24.66 8.46 -1.37
N THR A 122 24.24 8.45 -2.63
CA THR A 122 22.89 8.01 -2.99
C THR A 122 22.88 6.48 -3.08
N ILE A 123 21.97 5.88 -2.32
CA ILE A 123 21.70 4.44 -2.34
C ILE A 123 20.54 4.19 -3.29
N CYS A 124 20.70 3.27 -4.25
CA CYS A 124 19.66 2.81 -5.15
C CYS A 124 19.14 1.44 -4.67
N LEU A 125 17.87 1.36 -4.39
CA LEU A 125 17.18 0.13 -3.99
C LEU A 125 16.14 -0.21 -5.05
N CYS A 126 16.20 -1.41 -5.60
CA CYS A 126 15.24 -1.93 -6.57
C CYS A 126 14.64 -3.22 -6.02
N THR A 127 13.32 -3.25 -5.82
CA THR A 127 12.61 -4.42 -5.28
C THR A 127 11.43 -4.83 -6.16
N PRO A 128 11.68 -5.29 -7.38
CA PRO A 128 10.63 -5.73 -8.29
C PRO A 128 9.88 -6.97 -7.77
N GLU A 129 10.52 -7.76 -6.91
CA GLU A 129 9.92 -8.93 -6.28
C GLU A 129 10.30 -8.97 -4.79
N ILE A 130 9.36 -8.64 -3.94
CA ILE A 130 9.55 -8.67 -2.49
C ILE A 130 8.22 -8.99 -1.80
N SER A 131 8.23 -9.94 -0.85
CA SER A 131 7.08 -10.18 0.00
C SER A 131 6.90 -9.03 1.01
N LEU A 132 5.69 -8.87 1.52
CA LEU A 132 5.40 -7.85 2.54
C LEU A 132 6.24 -8.03 3.81
N GLU A 133 6.56 -9.25 4.18
CA GLU A 133 7.40 -9.55 5.32
C GLU A 133 8.81 -9.00 5.11
N HIS A 134 9.46 -9.35 4.00
CA HIS A 134 10.81 -8.86 3.68
C HIS A 134 10.83 -7.34 3.47
N LEU A 135 9.75 -6.78 2.90
CA LEU A 135 9.64 -5.33 2.75
C LEU A 135 9.62 -4.62 4.12
N ARG A 136 8.90 -5.16 5.10
CA ARG A 136 8.89 -4.61 6.47
C ARG A 136 10.28 -4.64 7.11
N TYR A 137 11.05 -5.70 6.93
CA TYR A 137 12.44 -5.75 7.40
C TYR A 137 13.33 -4.72 6.73
N LEU A 138 13.19 -4.54 5.42
CA LEU A 138 13.92 -3.48 4.71
C LEU A 138 13.55 -2.08 5.24
N VAL A 139 12.27 -1.82 5.46
CA VAL A 139 11.80 -0.56 6.03
C VAL A 139 12.34 -0.34 7.44
N GLN A 140 12.45 -1.38 8.25
CA GLN A 140 13.11 -1.29 9.56
C GLN A 140 14.59 -0.91 9.42
N ILE A 141 15.33 -1.53 8.51
CA ILE A 141 16.74 -1.16 8.25
C ILE A 141 16.84 0.29 7.78
N ILE A 142 15.96 0.71 6.87
CA ILE A 142 15.89 2.09 6.37
C ILE A 142 15.63 3.08 7.50
N HIS A 143 14.81 2.72 8.48
CA HIS A 143 14.54 3.53 9.67
C HIS A 143 15.74 3.65 10.61
N GLU A 144 16.50 2.57 10.79
CA GLU A 144 17.58 2.48 11.78
C GLU A 144 18.92 3.01 11.30
N VAL A 145 19.15 3.09 9.99
CA VAL A 145 20.44 3.41 9.40
C VAL A 145 20.47 4.83 8.86
N PRO A 146 21.47 5.66 9.20
CA PRO A 146 21.63 6.97 8.57
C PRO A 146 22.00 6.83 7.09
N TYR A 147 21.39 7.65 6.24
CA TYR A 147 21.73 7.76 4.82
C TYR A 147 21.43 9.17 4.32
N ARG A 148 22.21 9.64 3.33
CA ARG A 148 22.02 10.94 2.72
C ARG A 148 20.82 10.97 1.79
N ARG A 149 20.66 9.92 0.98
CA ARG A 149 19.56 9.76 0.03
C ARG A 149 19.39 8.29 -0.32
N LEU A 150 18.16 7.81 -0.27
CA LEU A 150 17.77 6.48 -0.73
C LEU A 150 16.67 6.59 -1.76
N GLU A 151 16.93 6.15 -2.98
CA GLU A 151 15.95 6.04 -4.05
C GLU A 151 15.49 4.60 -4.14
N HIS A 152 14.19 4.36 -3.93
CA HIS A 152 13.61 3.03 -3.91
C HIS A 152 12.65 2.85 -5.07
N LEU A 153 12.95 1.96 -5.98
CA LEU A 153 12.15 1.62 -7.15
C LEU A 153 11.41 0.29 -6.93
N PHE A 154 10.08 0.29 -7.05
CA PHE A 154 9.26 -0.90 -6.86
C PHE A 154 8.03 -0.90 -7.76
N PRO A 155 7.49 -2.09 -8.14
CA PRO A 155 6.29 -2.21 -8.93
C PRO A 155 5.03 -2.14 -8.08
N LEU A 156 3.97 -1.58 -8.67
CA LEU A 156 2.59 -1.77 -8.30
C LEU A 156 1.88 -2.59 -9.37
N LEU A 157 0.96 -3.46 -8.97
CA LEU A 157 0.16 -4.23 -9.91
C LEU A 157 -0.87 -3.33 -10.59
N GLN A 158 -1.13 -3.54 -11.87
CA GLN A 158 -2.24 -2.88 -12.55
C GLN A 158 -3.56 -3.27 -11.87
N ASN A 159 -4.42 -2.28 -11.62
CA ASN A 159 -5.69 -2.45 -10.88
C ASN A 159 -6.75 -3.15 -11.72
N GLN A 160 -6.52 -4.40 -12.08
CA GLN A 160 -7.47 -5.24 -12.82
C GLN A 160 -8.38 -6.04 -11.89
N THR A 161 -7.95 -6.25 -10.65
CA THR A 161 -8.68 -7.03 -9.64
C THR A 161 -8.63 -6.36 -8.28
N THR A 162 -9.58 -6.70 -7.43
CA THR A 162 -9.58 -6.28 -6.02
C THR A 162 -8.34 -6.75 -5.27
N GLU A 163 -7.85 -7.95 -5.58
CA GLU A 163 -6.66 -8.51 -4.94
C GLU A 163 -5.41 -7.69 -5.28
N ASN A 164 -5.22 -7.30 -6.55
CA ASN A 164 -4.13 -6.42 -6.95
C ASN A 164 -4.18 -5.08 -6.21
N THR A 165 -5.39 -4.53 -6.03
CA THR A 165 -5.59 -3.28 -5.27
C THR A 165 -5.17 -3.45 -3.81
N LEU A 166 -5.58 -4.54 -3.16
CA LEU A 166 -5.21 -4.85 -1.78
C LEU A 166 -3.70 -5.04 -1.60
N ASP A 167 -3.07 -5.76 -2.52
CA ASP A 167 -1.62 -5.97 -2.48
C ASP A 167 -0.84 -4.67 -2.65
N ASN A 168 -1.28 -3.81 -3.56
CA ASN A 168 -0.70 -2.48 -3.71
C ASN A 168 -0.84 -1.64 -2.43
N LEU A 169 -2.04 -1.62 -1.83
CA LEU A 169 -2.29 -0.90 -0.59
C LEU A 169 -1.42 -1.42 0.55
N ARG A 170 -1.34 -2.74 0.74
CA ARG A 170 -0.48 -3.35 1.76
C ARG A 170 0.99 -2.99 1.57
N LYS A 171 1.47 -2.99 0.32
CA LYS A 171 2.83 -2.60 -0.02
C LYS A 171 3.08 -1.13 0.33
N ILE A 172 2.22 -0.21 -0.13
CA ILE A 172 2.32 1.22 0.16
C ILE A 172 2.32 1.48 1.67
N CYS A 173 1.42 0.83 2.41
CA CYS A 173 1.35 0.99 3.86
C CYS A 173 2.58 0.43 4.58
N SER A 174 3.17 -0.64 4.08
CA SER A 174 4.43 -1.15 4.61
C SER A 174 5.59 -0.17 4.40
N LEU A 175 5.55 0.67 3.36
CA LEU A 175 6.55 1.70 3.08
C LEU A 175 6.32 3.00 3.88
N LYS A 176 5.11 3.22 4.40
CA LYS A 176 4.72 4.46 5.11
C LYS A 176 5.75 4.93 6.16
N PRO A 177 6.30 4.08 7.05
CA PRO A 177 7.28 4.53 8.03
C PRO A 177 8.55 5.13 7.39
N ALA A 178 9.00 4.57 6.26
CA ALA A 178 10.15 5.11 5.52
C ALA A 178 9.82 6.44 4.83
N MET A 179 8.57 6.62 4.37
CA MET A 179 8.13 7.83 3.67
C MET A 179 8.13 9.09 4.55
N ASN A 180 8.18 8.93 5.87
CA ASN A 180 8.33 10.06 6.80
C ASN A 180 9.72 10.71 6.77
N TYR A 181 10.70 10.10 6.09
CA TYR A 181 12.06 10.64 5.98
C TYR A 181 12.23 11.37 4.65
N GLU A 182 12.64 12.63 4.68
CA GLU A 182 12.90 13.45 3.48
C GLU A 182 13.94 12.83 2.55
N ASN A 183 14.85 12.06 3.10
CA ASN A 183 15.93 11.40 2.37
C ASN A 183 15.48 10.11 1.66
N TYR A 184 14.30 9.59 1.95
CA TYR A 184 13.73 8.43 1.29
C TYR A 184 12.85 8.88 0.12
N LYS A 185 13.19 8.43 -1.08
CA LYS A 185 12.48 8.78 -2.32
C LYS A 185 11.94 7.51 -2.98
N PRO A 186 10.67 7.16 -2.74
CA PRO A 186 10.02 6.02 -3.37
C PRO A 186 9.59 6.35 -4.79
N PHE A 187 9.89 5.45 -5.73
CA PHE A 187 9.46 5.49 -7.13
C PHE A 187 8.70 4.22 -7.46
N TYR A 188 7.60 4.34 -8.18
CA TYR A 188 6.80 3.20 -8.59
C TYR A 188 6.52 3.18 -10.09
N TYR A 189 6.29 1.99 -10.61
CA TYR A 189 5.80 1.76 -11.97
C TYR A 189 4.76 0.64 -11.94
N TYR A 190 3.85 0.63 -12.94
CA TYR A 190 2.83 -0.41 -13.01
C TYR A 190 3.31 -1.59 -13.84
N VAL A 191 3.00 -2.80 -13.36
CA VAL A 191 3.24 -4.06 -14.06
C VAL A 191 1.94 -4.87 -14.12
N SER A 192 1.78 -5.67 -15.17
CA SER A 192 0.74 -6.70 -15.21
C SER A 192 1.08 -7.85 -14.26
N SER A 193 0.06 -8.64 -13.90
CA SER A 193 0.29 -9.84 -13.07
C SER A 193 1.25 -10.83 -13.75
N ALA A 194 1.17 -10.99 -15.07
CA ALA A 194 2.07 -11.87 -15.84
C ALA A 194 3.53 -11.37 -15.80
N GLU A 195 3.76 -10.05 -15.93
CA GLU A 195 5.10 -9.47 -15.80
C GLU A 195 5.66 -9.61 -14.38
N SER A 196 4.80 -9.48 -13.36
CA SER A 196 5.19 -9.69 -11.98
C SER A 196 5.63 -11.14 -11.75
N GLU A 197 4.87 -12.12 -12.23
CA GLU A 197 5.23 -13.54 -12.13
C GLU A 197 6.54 -13.85 -12.89
N ALA A 198 6.73 -13.29 -14.07
CA ALA A 198 7.98 -13.46 -14.82
C ALA A 198 9.20 -12.89 -14.08
N LYS A 199 9.04 -11.76 -13.37
CA LYS A 199 10.12 -11.18 -12.55
C LYS A 199 10.45 -12.03 -11.32
N LYS A 200 9.47 -12.72 -10.72
CA LYS A 200 9.70 -13.66 -9.62
C LYS A 200 10.62 -14.83 -10.01
N ALA A 201 10.56 -15.24 -11.27
CA ALA A 201 11.42 -16.30 -11.80
C ALA A 201 12.87 -15.87 -12.00
N GLY A 202 13.21 -14.59 -11.86
CA GLY A 202 14.57 -14.07 -11.96
C GLY A 202 15.50 -14.62 -10.88
N LEU A 203 16.77 -14.87 -11.25
CA LEU A 203 17.77 -15.39 -10.28
C LEU A 203 18.00 -14.42 -9.12
N LEU A 204 18.15 -13.12 -9.41
CA LEU A 204 18.41 -12.06 -8.45
C LEU A 204 17.57 -10.82 -8.80
N PRO A 205 16.28 -10.85 -8.50
CA PRO A 205 15.37 -9.79 -8.95
C PRO A 205 15.57 -8.47 -8.20
N ASN A 206 16.09 -8.50 -6.96
CA ASN A 206 16.18 -7.32 -6.11
C ASN A 206 17.63 -6.88 -5.96
N TRP A 207 17.86 -5.56 -5.92
CA TRP A 207 19.19 -4.97 -5.85
C TRP A 207 19.27 -3.82 -4.88
N LEU A 208 20.29 -3.83 -4.02
CA LEU A 208 20.80 -2.64 -3.32
C LEU A 208 22.11 -2.24 -3.97
N ILE A 209 22.24 -1.00 -4.42
CA ILE A 209 23.41 -0.51 -5.16
C ILE A 209 23.91 0.77 -4.49
N THR A 210 25.17 0.79 -4.12
CA THR A 210 25.91 1.95 -3.60
C THR A 210 27.04 2.33 -4.55
N ASP A 211 27.95 3.23 -4.16
CA ASP A 211 29.12 3.59 -4.97
C ASP A 211 30.18 2.49 -5.02
N HIS A 212 30.22 1.62 -4.00
CA HIS A 212 31.32 0.67 -3.78
C HIS A 212 30.87 -0.78 -3.75
N ILE A 213 29.56 -1.05 -3.71
CA ILE A 213 29.03 -2.39 -3.57
C ILE A 213 27.64 -2.47 -4.18
N ALA A 214 27.35 -3.58 -4.85
CA ALA A 214 25.99 -3.96 -5.22
C ALA A 214 25.66 -5.32 -4.61
N ILE A 215 24.44 -5.43 -4.03
CA ILE A 215 23.93 -6.65 -3.43
C ILE A 215 22.72 -7.09 -4.24
N GLY A 216 22.88 -8.20 -4.98
CA GLY A 216 21.76 -8.86 -5.67
C GLY A 216 21.11 -9.86 -4.73
N ILE A 217 19.76 -9.87 -4.70
CA ILE A 217 19.00 -10.59 -3.68
C ILE A 217 17.84 -11.33 -4.31
N ASN A 218 17.68 -12.59 -3.93
CA ASN A 218 16.46 -13.34 -4.09
C ASN A 218 15.89 -13.67 -2.69
N PHE A 219 14.90 -12.92 -2.26
CA PHE A 219 14.28 -13.11 -0.95
C PHE A 219 13.55 -14.45 -0.83
N HIS A 220 12.99 -14.95 -1.93
CA HIS A 220 12.26 -16.23 -1.92
C HIS A 220 13.17 -17.42 -1.64
N THR A 221 14.36 -17.42 -2.21
CA THR A 221 15.34 -18.51 -2.03
C THR A 221 16.33 -18.23 -0.90
N ALA A 222 16.26 -17.06 -0.27
CA ALA A 222 17.23 -16.55 0.70
C ALA A 222 18.67 -16.59 0.19
N LYS A 223 18.86 -16.32 -1.11
CA LYS A 223 20.14 -16.29 -1.79
C LYS A 223 20.50 -14.88 -2.21
N GLY A 224 21.78 -14.57 -2.21
CA GLY A 224 22.28 -13.29 -2.68
C GLY A 224 23.72 -13.35 -3.17
N ILE A 225 24.14 -12.27 -3.82
CA ILE A 225 25.52 -12.05 -4.22
C ILE A 225 25.96 -10.64 -3.84
N ILE A 226 27.22 -10.49 -3.56
CA ILE A 226 27.87 -9.19 -3.38
C ILE A 226 28.80 -8.99 -4.57
N LEU A 227 28.67 -7.84 -5.24
CA LEU A 227 29.54 -7.39 -6.34
C LEU A 227 30.31 -6.16 -5.91
N ARG A 228 31.59 -6.12 -6.23
CA ARG A 228 32.50 -5.00 -5.94
C ARG A 228 33.19 -4.43 -7.16
N ASP A 229 33.07 -5.08 -8.28
CA ASP A 229 33.63 -4.57 -9.54
C ASP A 229 32.96 -3.25 -9.92
N ALA A 230 33.76 -2.20 -10.07
CA ALA A 230 33.26 -0.86 -10.34
C ALA A 230 32.51 -0.74 -11.68
N GLN A 231 32.89 -1.54 -12.69
CA GLN A 231 32.21 -1.52 -13.98
C GLN A 231 30.83 -2.17 -13.88
N GLN A 232 30.71 -3.27 -13.16
CA GLN A 232 29.42 -3.94 -12.90
C GLN A 232 28.50 -3.07 -12.07
N ILE A 233 29.02 -2.43 -11.01
CA ILE A 233 28.25 -1.49 -10.19
C ILE A 233 27.73 -0.33 -11.05
N GLN A 234 28.59 0.25 -11.89
CA GLN A 234 28.20 1.35 -12.78
C GLN A 234 27.12 0.92 -13.79
N LEU A 235 27.24 -0.29 -14.34
CA LEU A 235 26.24 -0.87 -15.24
C LEU A 235 24.88 -0.98 -14.54
N LEU A 236 24.84 -1.52 -13.32
CA LEU A 236 23.62 -1.65 -12.52
C LEU A 236 23.02 -0.28 -12.16
N LYS A 237 23.85 0.70 -11.81
CA LYS A 237 23.39 2.08 -11.57
C LYS A 237 22.77 2.70 -12.80
N ASN A 238 23.40 2.53 -13.94
CA ASN A 238 22.88 3.05 -15.21
C ASN A 238 21.52 2.41 -15.55
N SER A 239 21.38 1.11 -15.34
CA SER A 239 20.11 0.40 -15.51
C SER A 239 19.03 0.94 -14.58
N PHE A 240 19.35 1.09 -13.27
CA PHE A 240 18.44 1.69 -12.30
C PHE A 240 17.97 3.10 -12.71
N ILE A 241 18.91 3.95 -13.17
CA ILE A 241 18.59 5.31 -13.62
C ILE A 241 17.64 5.29 -14.83
N GLN A 242 17.80 4.35 -15.76
CA GLN A 242 16.89 4.25 -16.90
C GLN A 242 15.48 3.79 -16.46
N GLU A 243 15.40 2.78 -15.60
CA GLU A 243 14.11 2.34 -15.06
C GLU A 243 13.43 3.44 -14.23
N ARG A 244 14.19 4.19 -13.43
CA ARG A 244 13.68 5.31 -12.66
C ARG A 244 13.07 6.43 -13.52
N LYS A 245 13.60 6.68 -14.73
CA LYS A 245 13.07 7.72 -15.63
C LYS A 245 11.64 7.46 -16.07
N ILE A 246 11.22 6.21 -16.17
CA ILE A 246 9.85 5.82 -16.55
C ILE A 246 8.94 5.61 -15.35
N ALA A 247 9.51 5.58 -14.16
CA ALA A 247 8.78 5.46 -12.90
C ALA A 247 8.27 6.82 -12.42
N LYS A 248 7.23 6.80 -11.60
CA LYS A 248 6.66 7.97 -10.95
C LYS A 248 7.14 8.07 -9.52
N GLU A 249 7.52 9.26 -9.07
CA GLU A 249 7.80 9.49 -7.64
C GLU A 249 6.50 9.39 -6.85
N MET A 250 6.54 8.63 -5.76
CA MET A 250 5.43 8.57 -4.82
C MET A 250 5.60 9.69 -3.80
N LEU A 251 4.78 10.71 -3.92
CA LEU A 251 4.80 11.84 -2.99
C LEU A 251 4.03 11.47 -1.73
N PHE A 252 4.59 11.79 -0.59
CA PHE A 252 3.93 11.70 0.70
C PHE A 252 3.88 13.08 1.34
N CYS A 253 2.68 13.58 1.59
CA CYS A 253 2.47 14.85 2.26
C CYS A 253 2.32 14.66 3.75
N SER A 254 3.26 15.18 4.51
CA SER A 254 3.23 15.16 5.97
C SER A 254 2.52 16.37 6.58
N ASP A 255 2.35 17.44 5.80
CA ASP A 255 1.66 18.66 6.23
C ASP A 255 0.68 19.19 5.18
N LEU A 256 -0.25 20.05 5.61
CA LEU A 256 -1.29 20.62 4.76
C LEU A 256 -0.73 21.48 3.61
N ASN A 257 0.35 22.23 3.84
CA ASN A 257 0.91 23.12 2.84
C ASN A 257 1.59 22.33 1.72
N ALA A 258 2.34 21.28 2.07
CA ALA A 258 2.91 20.34 1.11
C ALA A 258 1.80 19.66 0.32
N TYR A 259 0.74 19.19 0.99
CA TYR A 259 -0.43 18.57 0.35
C TYR A 259 -1.10 19.50 -0.69
N VAL A 260 -1.38 20.76 -0.32
CA VAL A 260 -2.00 21.75 -1.23
C VAL A 260 -1.11 21.99 -2.44
N LYS A 261 0.21 22.10 -2.25
CA LYS A 261 1.17 22.26 -3.36
C LYS A 261 1.14 21.05 -4.30
N ASP A 262 1.16 19.83 -3.76
CA ASP A 262 1.17 18.60 -4.54
C ASP A 262 -0.16 18.40 -5.29
N VAL A 263 -1.30 18.69 -4.65
CA VAL A 263 -2.61 18.67 -5.32
C VAL A 263 -2.66 19.66 -6.48
N ASN A 264 -2.13 20.86 -6.32
CA ASN A 264 -2.08 21.85 -7.40
C ASN A 264 -1.20 21.38 -8.58
N VAL A 265 -0.06 20.75 -8.30
CA VAL A 265 0.79 20.14 -9.33
C VAL A 265 0.04 19.04 -10.07
N MET A 266 -0.62 18.13 -9.34
CA MET A 266 -1.41 17.02 -9.91
C MET A 266 -2.56 17.53 -10.79
N MET A 267 -3.28 18.57 -10.35
CA MET A 267 -4.37 19.16 -11.13
C MET A 267 -3.90 19.81 -12.41
N ASN A 268 -2.74 20.47 -12.38
CA ASN A 268 -2.17 21.16 -13.54
C ASN A 268 -1.58 20.19 -14.57
N GLU A 269 -1.13 19.04 -14.16
CA GLU A 269 -0.52 18.02 -15.05
C GLU A 269 -1.54 17.06 -15.69
N GLY A 270 -2.85 17.22 -15.40
CA GLY A 270 -3.93 16.47 -16.05
C GLY A 270 -3.90 14.96 -15.74
N TYR A 271 -3.38 14.56 -14.59
CA TYR A 271 -3.31 13.16 -14.20
C TYR A 271 -4.70 12.58 -13.94
N VAL A 272 -5.26 11.91 -14.95
CA VAL A 272 -6.44 11.04 -14.84
C VAL A 272 -5.96 9.61 -14.63
N THR A 273 -5.22 9.32 -13.58
CA THR A 273 -4.79 7.96 -13.30
C THR A 273 -4.94 7.65 -11.82
N HIS A 274 -5.31 6.42 -11.54
CA HIS A 274 -5.63 5.86 -10.25
C HIS A 274 -4.56 6.23 -9.20
N ASN A 275 -4.83 7.30 -8.46
CA ASN A 275 -3.98 7.71 -7.34
C ASN A 275 -4.55 7.11 -6.06
N TYR A 276 -3.70 6.44 -5.29
CA TYR A 276 -4.06 5.99 -3.96
C TYR A 276 -3.79 7.15 -2.99
N TYR A 277 -4.86 7.77 -2.49
CA TYR A 277 -4.75 8.73 -1.40
C TYR A 277 -5.02 8.01 -0.10
N ILE A 278 -4.03 7.99 0.78
CA ILE A 278 -4.21 7.59 2.17
C ILE A 278 -4.02 8.86 2.99
N GLU A 279 -5.12 9.46 3.39
CA GLU A 279 -5.10 10.59 4.33
C GLU A 279 -5.16 10.07 5.77
N TYR A 280 -4.20 10.50 6.55
CA TYR A 280 -4.11 10.14 7.98
C TYR A 280 -5.05 10.96 8.86
N SER A 281 -5.34 12.18 8.44
CA SER A 281 -6.33 13.07 9.03
C SER A 281 -7.27 13.50 7.92
N PRO A 282 -8.49 12.98 7.87
CA PRO A 282 -9.40 13.36 6.82
C PRO A 282 -9.68 14.86 6.96
N CYS A 283 -9.06 15.66 6.10
CA CYS A 283 -9.50 17.02 5.89
C CYS A 283 -10.87 16.92 5.20
N LEU A 284 -11.93 16.92 5.99
CA LEU A 284 -13.31 16.82 5.51
C LEU A 284 -13.71 17.94 4.55
N LEU A 285 -12.86 18.97 4.40
CA LEU A 285 -13.13 20.14 3.56
C LEU A 285 -13.39 19.80 2.09
N HIS A 286 -12.70 18.83 1.52
CA HIS A 286 -12.94 18.42 0.13
C HIS A 286 -14.07 17.41 -0.04
N LEU A 287 -14.56 16.85 1.05
CA LEU A 287 -15.79 16.03 1.06
C LEU A 287 -17.04 16.86 1.27
N ILE A 288 -16.89 18.15 1.64
CA ILE A 288 -18.00 19.08 1.82
C ILE A 288 -18.39 19.64 0.45
N PRO A 289 -19.60 19.42 -0.03
CA PRO A 289 -20.06 19.98 -1.29
C PRO A 289 -19.88 21.50 -1.32
N LEU A 290 -19.42 22.04 -2.45
CA LEU A 290 -19.13 23.47 -2.64
C LEU A 290 -20.30 24.41 -2.27
N ASN A 291 -21.55 23.92 -2.37
CA ASN A 291 -22.76 24.65 -1.98
C ASN A 291 -22.89 24.81 -0.45
N VAL A 292 -22.25 23.95 0.35
CA VAL A 292 -22.25 24.05 1.81
C VAL A 292 -21.14 24.96 2.30
N LEU A 293 -20.03 25.08 1.56
CA LEU A 293 -18.90 25.98 1.88
C LEU A 293 -19.20 27.46 1.56
N LYS A 294 -20.33 27.76 0.87
CA LYS A 294 -20.72 29.12 0.49
C LYS A 294 -21.77 29.74 1.44
N GLN A 295 -22.17 29.04 2.49
CA GLN A 295 -23.00 29.54 3.58
C GLN A 295 -22.12 29.99 4.76
#